data_2695f512a6aef2b6d6acc875aa4bb68f
#
_entry.id   2695f512a6aef2b6d6acc875aa4bb68f
#
_cell.length_a   1.000
_cell.length_b   1.000
_cell.length_c   1.000
_cell.angle_alpha   90.00
_cell.angle_beta   90.00
_cell.angle_gamma   90.00
#
_symmetry.space_group_name_H-M   'P 1'
#
loop_
_entity.id
_entity.type
_entity.pdbx_description
1 polymer ?
#
loop_
_entity_poly.entity_id
_entity_poly.type
_entity_poly.pdbx_seq_one_letter_code
_entity_poly.pdbx_strand_id
1 'polypeptide(L)'
;ADVRLWEEDESPSALLADALRERQVASLAVDPAMAFLFVDRLRKAAPSVELVDGSSVIDGCRMLKSPAELGLMRQAKEMTLEVQRRAARILRDGISASEVRRFIDEAHRTLGASGSSFCIVQFGRSTAFPHGLPGESYLQEGDMVLIDTGCTVEGYNSDITRSYVFGEASDEQRSIWTLEQEAQQAAFDAARPGVACEDVDAAARAVLERAGLGPDYRLPGLPHRTGHGIGLSIHESAYLVRGDRTPLAPGMCFSNEPMIVMPDRFGVRLEDHFHVTEEGAAWFTRPSPSIDAPFG
;
A
#
# COMPACT_ATOMS: atom_id res chain seq x y z
N ALA A 1 3.57 9.49 34.95
CA ALA A 1 2.88 8.23 34.65
C ALA A 1 3.07 7.29 35.84
N ASP A 2 2.04 6.55 36.20
CA ASP A 2 2.07 5.51 37.23
C ASP A 2 2.66 4.25 36.59
N VAL A 3 3.89 3.88 36.95
CA VAL A 3 4.61 2.71 36.43
C VAL A 3 4.45 1.57 37.42
N ARG A 4 3.94 0.43 36.96
CA ARG A 4 3.82 -0.81 37.73
C ARG A 4 4.76 -1.86 37.15
N LEU A 5 5.56 -2.48 38.00
CA LEU A 5 6.49 -3.54 37.62
C LEU A 5 5.89 -4.89 37.99
N TRP A 6 6.31 -5.94 37.34
CA TRP A 6 5.98 -7.33 37.59
C TRP A 6 7.25 -8.21 37.45
N GLU A 7 7.30 -9.29 38.19
CA GLU A 7 8.39 -10.27 38.16
C GLU A 7 8.03 -11.44 37.24
N GLU A 8 9.00 -12.24 36.80
CA GLU A 8 8.80 -13.32 35.82
C GLU A 8 7.79 -14.40 36.26
N ASP A 9 7.60 -14.59 37.57
CA ASP A 9 6.61 -15.50 38.15
C ASP A 9 5.23 -14.89 38.38
N GLU A 10 5.08 -13.59 38.09
CA GLU A 10 3.82 -12.86 38.21
C GLU A 10 3.06 -12.77 36.85
N SER A 11 1.78 -12.46 36.91
CA SER A 11 0.95 -12.31 35.73
C SER A 11 0.76 -10.84 35.36
N PRO A 12 1.31 -10.35 34.24
CA PRO A 12 1.06 -8.97 33.79
C PRO A 12 -0.43 -8.70 33.49
N SER A 13 -1.17 -9.74 33.08
CA SER A 13 -2.62 -9.61 32.88
C SER A 13 -3.38 -9.46 34.19
N ALA A 14 -2.93 -10.08 35.29
CA ALA A 14 -3.51 -9.89 36.62
C ALA A 14 -3.21 -8.47 37.12
N LEU A 15 -1.98 -8.00 36.97
CA LEU A 15 -1.59 -6.64 37.34
C LEU A 15 -2.42 -5.57 36.60
N LEU A 16 -2.67 -5.79 35.30
CA LEU A 16 -3.54 -4.94 34.50
C LEU A 16 -4.99 -4.99 35.00
N ALA A 17 -5.50 -6.20 35.30
CA ALA A 17 -6.86 -6.38 35.84
C ALA A 17 -7.06 -5.65 37.19
N ASP A 18 -6.04 -5.68 38.05
CA ASP A 18 -6.05 -4.92 39.32
C ASP A 18 -6.08 -3.41 39.05
N ALA A 19 -5.28 -2.93 38.14
CA ALA A 19 -5.27 -1.52 37.75
C ALA A 19 -6.61 -1.04 37.15
N LEU A 20 -7.30 -1.90 36.38
CA LEU A 20 -8.63 -1.64 35.84
C LEU A 20 -9.69 -1.59 36.95
N ARG A 21 -9.61 -2.53 37.90
CA ARG A 21 -10.52 -2.59 39.06
C ARG A 21 -10.39 -1.38 39.97
N GLU A 22 -9.16 -0.98 40.32
CA GLU A 22 -8.87 0.23 41.12
C GLU A 22 -9.46 1.50 40.50
N ARG A 23 -9.49 1.57 39.16
CA ARG A 23 -10.04 2.71 38.42
C ARG A 23 -11.53 2.54 38.09
N GLN A 24 -12.14 1.47 38.53
CA GLN A 24 -13.55 1.14 38.25
C GLN A 24 -13.89 1.17 36.74
N VAL A 25 -12.96 0.63 35.90
CA VAL A 25 -13.15 0.58 34.47
C VAL A 25 -14.17 -0.53 34.14
N ALA A 26 -15.29 -0.13 33.53
CA ALA A 26 -16.34 -1.05 33.10
C ALA A 26 -16.12 -1.56 31.65
N SER A 27 -15.50 -0.75 30.79
CA SER A 27 -15.23 -1.07 29.39
C SER A 27 -13.83 -0.62 29.00
N LEU A 28 -13.11 -1.45 28.22
CA LEU A 28 -11.76 -1.17 27.71
C LEU A 28 -11.72 -1.38 26.21
N ALA A 29 -11.40 -0.31 25.46
CA ALA A 29 -11.12 -0.40 24.04
C ALA A 29 -9.74 -1.03 23.80
N VAL A 30 -9.65 -2.03 22.93
CA VAL A 30 -8.42 -2.72 22.58
C VAL A 30 -8.13 -2.57 21.08
N ASP A 31 -6.86 -2.53 20.73
CA ASP A 31 -6.43 -2.53 19.34
C ASP A 31 -6.83 -3.87 18.69
N PRO A 32 -7.59 -3.88 17.57
CA PRO A 32 -7.95 -5.10 16.88
C PRO A 32 -6.74 -5.86 16.32
N ALA A 33 -5.60 -5.19 16.12
CA ALA A 33 -4.34 -5.81 15.72
C ALA A 33 -3.59 -6.47 16.90
N MET A 34 -4.08 -6.30 18.15
CA MET A 34 -3.49 -6.96 19.31
C MET A 34 -3.58 -8.48 19.19
N ALA A 35 -2.47 -9.18 19.46
CA ALA A 35 -2.47 -10.63 19.41
C ALA A 35 -3.53 -11.23 20.34
N PHE A 36 -4.34 -12.15 19.83
CA PHE A 36 -5.44 -12.79 20.55
C PHE A 36 -5.01 -13.35 21.91
N LEU A 37 -3.76 -13.81 22.04
CA LEU A 37 -3.19 -14.29 23.29
C LEU A 37 -3.34 -13.26 24.43
N PHE A 38 -3.02 -11.99 24.17
CA PHE A 38 -3.10 -10.95 25.21
C PHE A 38 -4.55 -10.58 25.51
N VAL A 39 -5.40 -10.51 24.48
CA VAL A 39 -6.84 -10.25 24.65
C VAL A 39 -7.51 -11.36 25.48
N ASP A 40 -7.22 -12.63 25.19
CA ASP A 40 -7.78 -13.77 25.90
C ASP A 40 -7.31 -13.85 27.37
N ARG A 41 -6.01 -13.58 27.61
CA ARG A 41 -5.46 -13.50 28.96
C ARG A 41 -6.11 -12.39 29.77
N LEU A 42 -6.28 -11.21 29.18
CA LEU A 42 -6.92 -10.06 29.85
C LEU A 42 -8.40 -10.37 30.13
N ARG A 43 -9.14 -10.92 29.17
CA ARG A 43 -10.54 -11.32 29.36
C ARG A 43 -10.71 -12.31 30.53
N LYS A 44 -9.77 -13.25 30.69
CA LYS A 44 -9.77 -14.20 31.81
C LYS A 44 -9.42 -13.56 33.16
N ALA A 45 -8.49 -12.58 33.16
CA ALA A 45 -8.05 -11.90 34.39
C ALA A 45 -9.06 -10.85 34.85
N ALA A 46 -9.77 -10.20 33.93
CA ALA A 46 -10.73 -9.13 34.19
C ALA A 46 -12.13 -9.44 33.60
N PRO A 47 -12.84 -10.49 34.06
CA PRO A 47 -14.09 -10.95 33.45
C PRO A 47 -15.25 -9.96 33.59
N SER A 48 -15.15 -8.97 34.48
CA SER A 48 -16.13 -7.91 34.69
C SER A 48 -15.93 -6.70 33.78
N VAL A 49 -14.82 -6.66 33.01
CA VAL A 49 -14.51 -5.57 32.08
C VAL A 49 -14.94 -6.00 30.69
N GLU A 50 -15.79 -5.21 30.06
CA GLU A 50 -16.15 -5.39 28.66
C GLU A 50 -14.98 -4.97 27.77
N LEU A 51 -14.50 -5.88 26.91
CA LEU A 51 -13.48 -5.54 25.89
C LEU A 51 -14.21 -5.18 24.60
N VAL A 52 -13.97 -3.96 24.10
CA VAL A 52 -14.58 -3.42 22.89
C VAL A 52 -13.54 -3.10 21.83
N ASP A 53 -13.96 -3.02 20.57
CA ASP A 53 -13.11 -2.63 19.46
C ASP A 53 -12.64 -1.18 19.59
N GLY A 54 -11.31 -0.97 19.59
CA GLY A 54 -10.65 0.34 19.68
C GLY A 54 -10.33 0.99 18.32
N SER A 55 -10.70 0.36 17.20
CA SER A 55 -10.35 0.84 15.84
C SER A 55 -10.68 2.31 15.64
N SER A 56 -11.86 2.77 16.05
CA SER A 56 -12.29 4.16 15.84
C SER A 56 -11.37 5.19 16.47
N VAL A 57 -10.75 4.85 17.61
CA VAL A 57 -9.79 5.73 18.30
C VAL A 57 -8.41 5.64 17.64
N ILE A 58 -7.95 4.41 17.39
CA ILE A 58 -6.61 4.14 16.85
C ILE A 58 -6.50 4.63 15.42
N ASP A 59 -7.46 4.26 14.56
CA ASP A 59 -7.50 4.68 13.16
C ASP A 59 -7.66 6.20 13.06
N GLY A 60 -8.49 6.81 13.92
CA GLY A 60 -8.64 8.26 13.98
C GLY A 60 -7.33 9.00 14.30
N CYS A 61 -6.46 8.41 15.13
CA CYS A 61 -5.13 8.95 15.41
C CYS A 61 -4.12 8.71 14.29
N ARG A 62 -4.19 7.51 13.65
CA ARG A 62 -3.20 7.09 12.63
C ARG A 62 -3.50 7.62 11.25
N MET A 63 -4.78 7.81 10.94
CA MET A 63 -5.25 8.20 9.61
C MET A 63 -4.75 9.59 9.19
N LEU A 64 -4.67 10.53 10.12
CA LEU A 64 -4.26 11.91 9.88
C LEU A 64 -2.79 12.11 10.25
N LYS A 65 -1.92 12.20 9.24
CA LYS A 65 -0.48 12.34 9.43
C LYS A 65 -0.09 13.79 9.68
N SER A 66 0.76 14.00 10.68
CA SER A 66 1.42 15.27 10.94
C SER A 66 2.46 15.61 9.86
N PRO A 67 2.93 16.87 9.74
CA PRO A 67 4.00 17.22 8.83
C PRO A 67 5.30 16.43 9.01
N ALA A 68 5.63 16.03 10.26
CA ALA A 68 6.81 15.20 10.54
C ALA A 68 6.65 13.78 9.96
N GLU A 69 5.48 13.16 10.15
CA GLU A 69 5.14 11.85 9.60
C GLU A 69 5.14 11.86 8.07
N LEU A 70 4.56 12.90 7.45
CA LEU A 70 4.61 13.10 5.99
C LEU A 70 6.06 13.22 5.49
N GLY A 71 6.96 13.85 6.27
CA GLY A 71 8.39 13.91 5.95
C GLY A 71 9.06 12.54 5.91
N LEU A 72 8.81 11.69 6.91
CA LEU A 72 9.33 10.30 6.97
C LEU A 72 8.79 9.45 5.81
N MET A 73 7.49 9.56 5.53
CA MET A 73 6.85 8.87 4.41
C MET A 73 7.43 9.29 3.06
N ARG A 74 7.71 10.58 2.88
CA ARG A 74 8.37 11.10 1.68
C ARG A 74 9.75 10.48 1.50
N GLN A 75 10.57 10.48 2.55
CA GLN A 75 11.91 9.89 2.52
C GLN A 75 11.86 8.39 2.15
N ALA A 76 10.94 7.61 2.73
CA ALA A 76 10.79 6.20 2.39
C ALA A 76 10.44 6.00 0.91
N LYS A 77 9.53 6.83 0.36
CA LYS A 77 9.08 6.74 -1.03
C LYS A 77 10.16 7.18 -2.03
N GLU A 78 10.89 8.25 -1.73
CA GLU A 78 12.03 8.68 -2.54
C GLU A 78 13.12 7.61 -2.59
N MET A 79 13.40 6.96 -1.46
CA MET A 79 14.33 5.84 -1.37
C MET A 79 13.89 4.67 -2.25
N THR A 80 12.63 4.25 -2.15
CA THR A 80 12.08 3.15 -2.95
C THR A 80 12.08 3.49 -4.44
N LEU A 81 11.76 4.73 -4.83
CA LEU A 81 11.81 5.15 -6.23
C LEU A 81 13.25 5.09 -6.79
N GLU A 82 14.26 5.46 -5.99
CA GLU A 82 15.67 5.32 -6.37
C GLU A 82 16.07 3.84 -6.50
N VAL A 83 15.58 2.96 -5.61
CA VAL A 83 15.79 1.51 -5.72
C VAL A 83 15.17 0.96 -7.00
N GLN A 84 13.95 1.34 -7.34
CA GLN A 84 13.28 0.99 -8.58
C GLN A 84 14.12 1.40 -9.82
N ARG A 85 14.66 2.62 -9.81
CA ARG A 85 15.54 3.14 -10.88
C ARG A 85 16.82 2.31 -11.01
N ARG A 86 17.41 1.89 -9.90
CA ARG A 86 18.59 1.00 -9.89
C ARG A 86 18.24 -0.40 -10.37
N ALA A 87 17.11 -0.94 -9.97
CA ALA A 87 16.64 -2.26 -10.39
C ALA A 87 16.44 -2.33 -11.91
N ALA A 88 15.87 -1.29 -12.52
CA ALA A 88 15.71 -1.22 -13.97
C ALA A 88 17.05 -1.32 -14.74
N ARG A 89 18.14 -0.85 -14.16
CA ARG A 89 19.47 -0.87 -14.81
C ARG A 89 20.15 -2.23 -14.82
N ILE A 90 19.72 -3.16 -13.97
CA ILE A 90 20.30 -4.52 -13.93
C ILE A 90 19.51 -5.50 -14.78
N LEU A 91 18.36 -5.09 -15.32
CA LEU A 91 17.54 -5.97 -16.16
C LEU A 91 18.30 -6.38 -17.42
N ARG A 92 18.23 -7.67 -17.72
CA ARG A 92 18.79 -8.28 -18.91
C ARG A 92 17.99 -9.52 -19.27
N ASP A 93 18.04 -9.91 -20.50
CA ASP A 93 17.40 -11.17 -20.94
C ASP A 93 17.85 -12.37 -20.08
N GLY A 94 16.91 -13.18 -19.67
CA GLY A 94 17.14 -14.35 -18.82
C GLY A 94 17.40 -14.06 -17.34
N ILE A 95 17.39 -12.80 -16.84
CA ILE A 95 17.49 -12.54 -15.42
C ILE A 95 16.26 -13.09 -14.69
N SER A 96 16.47 -13.72 -13.53
CA SER A 96 15.36 -14.26 -12.75
C SER A 96 14.73 -13.17 -11.84
N ALA A 97 13.43 -13.32 -11.58
CA ALA A 97 12.72 -12.45 -10.63
C ALA A 97 13.37 -12.50 -9.22
N SER A 98 13.89 -13.67 -8.82
CA SER A 98 14.63 -13.84 -7.55
C SER A 98 15.94 -13.04 -7.51
N GLU A 99 16.67 -12.94 -8.61
CA GLU A 99 17.88 -12.11 -8.68
C GLU A 99 17.54 -10.64 -8.52
N VAL A 100 16.46 -10.17 -9.17
CA VAL A 100 16.01 -8.78 -9.06
C VAL A 100 15.51 -8.48 -7.65
N ARG A 101 14.75 -9.39 -7.03
CA ARG A 101 14.31 -9.22 -5.61
C ARG A 101 15.47 -9.08 -4.65
N ARG A 102 16.51 -9.92 -4.78
CA ARG A 102 17.72 -9.82 -3.93
C ARG A 102 18.46 -8.49 -4.12
N PHE A 103 18.58 -8.04 -5.37
CA PHE A 103 19.16 -6.75 -5.67
C PHE A 103 18.38 -5.59 -5.04
N ILE A 104 17.06 -5.61 -5.13
CA ILE A 104 16.16 -4.60 -4.55
C ILE A 104 16.31 -4.54 -3.03
N ASP A 105 16.33 -5.68 -2.33
CA ASP A 105 16.54 -5.74 -0.88
C ASP A 105 17.90 -5.16 -0.48
N GLU A 106 18.96 -5.53 -1.17
CA GLU A 106 20.31 -5.00 -0.92
C GLU A 106 20.42 -3.50 -1.25
N ALA A 107 19.75 -3.05 -2.30
CA ALA A 107 19.73 -1.63 -2.66
C ALA A 107 19.02 -0.78 -1.59
N HIS A 108 17.91 -1.26 -1.01
CA HIS A 108 17.26 -0.61 0.14
C HIS A 108 18.21 -0.52 1.34
N ARG A 109 18.96 -1.61 1.67
CA ARG A 109 19.98 -1.61 2.74
C ARG A 109 21.07 -0.61 2.48
N THR A 110 21.58 -0.56 1.25
CA THR A 110 22.62 0.38 0.85
C THR A 110 22.18 1.86 0.99
N LEU A 111 20.89 2.14 0.85
CA LEU A 111 20.32 3.48 1.05
C LEU A 111 19.96 3.78 2.51
N GLY A 112 20.11 2.82 3.43
CA GLY A 112 19.94 3.03 4.87
C GLY A 112 18.64 2.45 5.46
N ALA A 113 17.80 1.77 4.67
CA ALA A 113 16.68 1.01 5.21
C ALA A 113 17.15 -0.34 5.79
N SER A 114 16.29 -1.04 6.54
CA SER A 114 16.56 -2.40 7.04
C SER A 114 16.43 -3.49 5.97
N GLY A 115 16.14 -3.13 4.73
CA GLY A 115 15.85 -3.96 3.58
C GLY A 115 14.49 -3.60 3.00
N SER A 116 13.99 -4.43 2.08
CA SER A 116 12.61 -4.31 1.58
C SER A 116 11.62 -4.82 2.63
N SER A 117 10.54 -4.10 2.87
CA SER A 117 9.42 -4.60 3.69
C SER A 117 8.64 -5.68 2.95
N PHE A 118 8.59 -5.56 1.63
CA PHE A 118 8.08 -6.57 0.70
C PHE A 118 8.69 -6.31 -0.68
N CYS A 119 8.62 -7.29 -1.59
CA CYS A 119 9.11 -7.14 -2.95
C CYS A 119 8.43 -8.16 -3.90
N ILE A 120 7.64 -7.65 -4.83
CA ILE A 120 7.01 -8.39 -5.92
C ILE A 120 7.74 -8.02 -7.21
N VAL A 121 8.25 -9.01 -7.93
CA VAL A 121 8.86 -8.85 -9.26
C VAL A 121 8.21 -9.82 -10.19
N GLN A 122 7.64 -9.32 -11.28
CA GLN A 122 6.86 -10.07 -12.24
C GLN A 122 7.28 -9.71 -13.66
N PHE A 123 7.28 -10.70 -14.56
CA PHE A 123 7.60 -10.56 -15.96
C PHE A 123 6.52 -11.17 -16.84
N GLY A 124 6.25 -10.55 -17.98
CA GLY A 124 5.33 -11.02 -18.99
C GLY A 124 3.95 -11.38 -18.44
N ARG A 125 3.49 -12.61 -18.69
CA ARG A 125 2.18 -13.10 -18.24
C ARG A 125 1.97 -13.04 -16.73
N SER A 126 3.03 -13.14 -15.93
CA SER A 126 2.91 -13.08 -14.47
C SER A 126 2.35 -11.75 -13.99
N THR A 127 2.57 -10.67 -14.75
CA THR A 127 2.05 -9.33 -14.42
C THR A 127 0.52 -9.23 -14.47
N ALA A 128 -0.17 -10.19 -15.13
CA ALA A 128 -1.64 -10.26 -15.13
C ALA A 128 -2.25 -10.74 -13.80
N PHE A 129 -1.42 -11.08 -12.82
CA PHE A 129 -1.85 -11.55 -11.51
C PHE A 129 -1.34 -10.58 -10.44
N PRO A 130 -2.19 -9.98 -9.58
CA PRO A 130 -1.77 -8.95 -8.62
C PRO A 130 -0.56 -9.35 -7.75
N HIS A 131 -0.47 -10.61 -7.35
CA HIS A 131 0.66 -11.14 -6.57
C HIS A 131 1.57 -12.10 -7.35
N GLY A 132 1.41 -12.17 -8.69
CA GLY A 132 2.19 -13.04 -9.56
C GLY A 132 1.73 -14.48 -9.61
N LEU A 133 2.40 -15.24 -10.45
CA LEU A 133 2.24 -16.69 -10.55
C LEU A 133 3.24 -17.39 -9.61
N PRO A 134 2.89 -18.58 -9.08
CA PRO A 134 3.85 -19.38 -8.33
C PRO A 134 5.00 -19.86 -9.24
N GLY A 135 6.20 -19.94 -8.65
CA GLY A 135 7.42 -20.38 -9.34
C GLY A 135 8.35 -19.22 -9.72
N GLU A 136 9.46 -19.57 -10.33
CA GLU A 136 10.44 -18.62 -10.81
C GLU A 136 10.05 -18.12 -12.21
N SER A 137 10.24 -16.83 -12.48
CA SER A 137 10.07 -16.24 -13.79
C SER A 137 11.36 -15.61 -14.28
N TYR A 138 11.57 -15.68 -15.59
CA TYR A 138 12.76 -15.18 -16.27
C TYR A 138 12.35 -14.14 -17.30
N LEU A 139 13.01 -12.99 -17.28
CA LEU A 139 12.74 -11.87 -18.15
C LEU A 139 13.10 -12.21 -19.60
N GLN A 140 12.23 -11.83 -20.53
CA GLN A 140 12.44 -11.95 -21.96
C GLN A 140 12.20 -10.62 -22.66
N GLU A 141 12.79 -10.44 -23.83
CA GLU A 141 12.58 -9.26 -24.67
C GLU A 141 11.09 -9.11 -25.01
N GLY A 142 10.56 -7.90 -24.84
CA GLY A 142 9.14 -7.58 -25.04
C GLY A 142 8.23 -7.85 -23.84
N ASP A 143 8.76 -8.43 -22.75
CA ASP A 143 7.96 -8.65 -21.53
C ASP A 143 7.57 -7.34 -20.85
N MET A 144 6.33 -7.28 -20.39
CA MET A 144 5.93 -6.33 -19.36
C MET A 144 6.68 -6.68 -18.06
N VAL A 145 7.35 -5.71 -17.48
CA VAL A 145 7.97 -5.76 -16.15
C VAL A 145 7.05 -5.07 -15.19
N LEU A 146 6.72 -5.70 -14.09
CA LEU A 146 6.05 -5.09 -12.95
C LEU A 146 6.90 -5.33 -11.70
N ILE A 147 7.37 -4.24 -11.11
CA ILE A 147 8.08 -4.28 -9.83
C ILE A 147 7.28 -3.46 -8.84
N ASP A 148 6.89 -4.10 -7.74
CA ASP A 148 6.14 -3.54 -6.64
C ASP A 148 6.92 -3.81 -5.35
N THR A 149 7.37 -2.75 -4.68
CA THR A 149 8.25 -2.86 -3.52
C THR A 149 8.18 -1.64 -2.62
N GLY A 150 8.55 -1.86 -1.37
CA GLY A 150 8.64 -0.82 -0.37
C GLY A 150 9.70 -1.08 0.70
N CYS A 151 9.94 -0.06 1.49
CA CYS A 151 10.75 -0.13 2.70
C CYS A 151 10.11 0.67 3.82
N THR A 152 10.73 0.67 4.99
CA THR A 152 10.30 1.49 6.13
C THR A 152 11.40 2.47 6.55
N VAL A 153 10.98 3.69 6.90
CA VAL A 153 11.82 4.69 7.56
C VAL A 153 11.12 5.08 8.86
N GLU A 154 11.77 4.84 10.00
CA GLU A 154 11.21 5.07 11.34
C GLU A 154 9.80 4.47 11.51
N GLY A 155 9.57 3.28 10.91
CA GLY A 155 8.29 2.55 10.92
C GLY A 155 7.28 2.98 9.86
N TYR A 156 7.47 4.10 9.15
CA TYR A 156 6.59 4.55 8.07
C TYR A 156 6.92 3.86 6.75
N ASN A 157 5.89 3.35 6.09
CA ASN A 157 6.00 2.53 4.90
C ASN A 157 6.07 3.37 3.62
N SER A 158 6.83 2.85 2.66
CA SER A 158 6.65 3.11 1.24
C SER A 158 6.07 1.91 0.54
N ASP A 159 5.42 2.16 -0.58
CA ASP A 159 4.82 1.19 -1.48
C ASP A 159 4.78 1.83 -2.87
N ILE A 160 5.50 1.29 -3.84
CA ILE A 160 5.59 1.88 -5.19
C ILE A 160 5.64 0.76 -6.22
N THR A 161 4.71 0.81 -7.15
CA THR A 161 4.73 -0.07 -8.34
C THR A 161 5.14 0.72 -9.58
N ARG A 162 6.00 0.12 -10.38
CA ARG A 162 6.32 0.56 -11.73
C ARG A 162 6.10 -0.57 -12.71
N SER A 163 5.36 -0.27 -13.79
CA SER A 163 5.22 -1.13 -14.96
C SER A 163 5.84 -0.48 -16.19
N TYR A 164 6.65 -1.24 -16.92
CA TYR A 164 7.30 -0.83 -18.18
C TYR A 164 7.67 -2.07 -18.99
N VAL A 165 8.12 -1.91 -20.22
CA VAL A 165 8.51 -3.03 -21.07
C VAL A 165 10.04 -3.17 -21.12
N PHE A 166 10.53 -4.40 -21.05
CA PHE A 166 11.93 -4.71 -21.32
C PHE A 166 12.09 -4.83 -22.85
N GLY A 167 12.80 -3.88 -23.44
CA GLY A 167 12.91 -3.72 -24.88
C GLY A 167 11.85 -2.78 -25.47
N GLU A 168 11.30 -3.11 -26.64
CA GLU A 168 10.33 -2.30 -27.35
C GLU A 168 8.89 -2.67 -26.97
N ALA A 169 8.11 -1.68 -26.52
CA ALA A 169 6.70 -1.89 -26.20
C ALA A 169 5.84 -1.98 -27.46
N SER A 170 4.95 -2.96 -27.51
CA SER A 170 3.91 -3.04 -28.54
C SER A 170 2.88 -1.91 -28.41
N ASP A 171 2.13 -1.64 -29.49
CA ASP A 171 1.06 -0.64 -29.49
C ASP A 171 -0.01 -0.95 -28.42
N GLU A 172 -0.31 -2.23 -28.22
CA GLU A 172 -1.27 -2.65 -27.20
C GLU A 172 -0.75 -2.36 -25.78
N GLN A 173 0.51 -2.71 -25.48
CA GLN A 173 1.11 -2.43 -24.18
C GLN A 173 1.14 -0.93 -23.89
N ARG A 174 1.46 -0.11 -24.89
CA ARG A 174 1.42 1.36 -24.78
C ARG A 174 0.02 1.87 -24.51
N SER A 175 -0.98 1.36 -25.24
CA SER A 175 -2.38 1.77 -25.08
C SER A 175 -2.92 1.45 -23.69
N ILE A 176 -2.67 0.21 -23.20
CA ILE A 176 -3.12 -0.22 -21.88
C ILE A 176 -2.38 0.52 -20.77
N TRP A 177 -1.08 0.76 -20.92
CA TRP A 177 -0.29 1.54 -19.98
C TRP A 177 -0.79 2.98 -19.86
N THR A 178 -1.09 3.62 -21.00
CA THR A 178 -1.61 4.99 -21.02
C THR A 178 -3.00 5.06 -20.37
N LEU A 179 -3.85 4.09 -20.64
CA LEU A 179 -5.18 4.01 -20.04
C LEU A 179 -5.12 3.83 -18.50
N GLU A 180 -4.15 3.05 -18.02
CA GLU A 180 -3.93 2.87 -16.60
C GLU A 180 -3.44 4.17 -15.96
N GLN A 181 -2.51 4.89 -16.59
CA GLN A 181 -2.06 6.20 -16.13
C GLN A 181 -3.22 7.22 -16.07
N GLU A 182 -4.12 7.21 -17.06
CA GLU A 182 -5.32 8.03 -17.05
C GLU A 182 -6.24 7.68 -15.88
N ALA A 183 -6.38 6.40 -15.54
CA ALA A 183 -7.16 5.95 -14.39
C ALA A 183 -6.52 6.39 -13.06
N GLN A 184 -5.21 6.26 -12.92
CA GLN A 184 -4.46 6.77 -11.77
C GLN A 184 -4.63 8.29 -11.61
N GLN A 185 -4.53 9.03 -12.70
CA GLN A 185 -4.70 10.49 -12.68
C GLN A 185 -6.14 10.88 -12.34
N ALA A 186 -7.14 10.16 -12.86
CA ALA A 186 -8.54 10.44 -12.55
C ALA A 186 -8.87 10.24 -11.05
N ALA A 187 -8.32 9.19 -10.44
CA ALA A 187 -8.40 8.98 -8.99
C ALA A 187 -7.77 10.13 -8.20
N PHE A 188 -6.56 10.54 -8.60
CA PHE A 188 -5.86 11.66 -7.97
C PHE A 188 -6.65 12.97 -8.06
N ASP A 189 -7.19 13.29 -9.22
CA ASP A 189 -7.97 14.53 -9.44
C ASP A 189 -9.30 14.55 -8.66
N ALA A 190 -9.87 13.36 -8.42
CA ALA A 190 -11.06 13.20 -7.60
C ALA A 190 -10.77 13.33 -6.08
N ALA A 191 -9.55 13.07 -5.66
CA ALA A 191 -9.17 13.04 -4.25
C ALA A 191 -9.09 14.46 -3.64
N ARG A 192 -10.20 14.91 -3.06
CA ARG A 192 -10.33 16.24 -2.42
C ARG A 192 -10.97 16.12 -1.04
N PRO A 193 -10.71 17.06 -0.12
CA PRO A 193 -11.38 17.08 1.18
C PRO A 193 -12.92 16.96 1.06
N GLY A 194 -13.49 16.06 1.83
CA GLY A 194 -14.94 15.80 1.87
C GLY A 194 -15.47 14.82 0.82
N VAL A 195 -14.68 14.46 -0.20
CA VAL A 195 -15.04 13.42 -1.17
C VAL A 195 -14.98 12.05 -0.49
N ALA A 196 -15.94 11.17 -0.73
CA ALA A 196 -15.92 9.82 -0.19
C ALA A 196 -14.85 8.95 -0.88
N CYS A 197 -14.24 8.02 -0.14
CA CYS A 197 -13.24 7.10 -0.68
C CYS A 197 -13.80 6.28 -1.86
N GLU A 198 -15.07 5.86 -1.82
CA GLU A 198 -15.72 5.15 -2.93
C GLU A 198 -15.80 5.97 -4.22
N ASP A 199 -15.92 7.30 -4.13
CA ASP A 199 -16.01 8.18 -5.30
C ASP A 199 -14.65 8.30 -6.01
N VAL A 200 -13.55 8.20 -5.27
CA VAL A 200 -12.18 8.15 -5.83
C VAL A 200 -11.98 6.84 -6.61
N ASP A 201 -12.41 5.70 -6.05
CA ASP A 201 -12.40 4.40 -6.77
C ASP A 201 -13.27 4.46 -8.02
N ALA A 202 -14.47 5.05 -7.92
CA ALA A 202 -15.38 5.20 -9.05
C ALA A 202 -14.79 6.04 -10.18
N ALA A 203 -13.99 7.07 -9.87
CA ALA A 203 -13.33 7.91 -10.88
C ALA A 203 -12.33 7.11 -11.73
N ALA A 204 -11.48 6.28 -11.12
CA ALA A 204 -10.57 5.39 -11.83
C ALA A 204 -11.33 4.37 -12.69
N ARG A 205 -12.33 3.68 -12.11
CA ARG A 205 -13.14 2.68 -12.83
C ARG A 205 -13.87 3.29 -14.04
N ALA A 206 -14.39 4.50 -13.92
CA ALA A 206 -15.07 5.18 -15.01
C ALA A 206 -14.16 5.42 -16.23
N VAL A 207 -12.85 5.58 -16.05
CA VAL A 207 -11.88 5.66 -17.17
C VAL A 207 -11.84 4.31 -17.91
N LEU A 208 -11.69 3.22 -17.19
CA LEU A 208 -11.62 1.87 -17.76
C LEU A 208 -12.93 1.49 -18.47
N GLU A 209 -14.08 1.78 -17.85
CA GLU A 209 -15.40 1.45 -18.40
C GLU A 209 -15.67 2.20 -19.71
N ARG A 210 -15.28 3.48 -19.82
CA ARG A 210 -15.36 4.23 -21.08
C ARG A 210 -14.50 3.62 -22.20
N ALA A 211 -13.41 2.95 -21.84
CA ALA A 211 -12.57 2.21 -22.78
C ALA A 211 -13.05 0.77 -23.06
N GLY A 212 -14.21 0.38 -22.50
CA GLY A 212 -14.79 -0.96 -22.69
C GLY A 212 -14.20 -2.05 -21.80
N LEU A 213 -13.47 -1.69 -20.73
CA LEU A 213 -12.93 -2.63 -19.74
C LEU A 213 -13.82 -2.67 -18.50
N GLY A 214 -13.94 -3.83 -17.88
CA GLY A 214 -14.84 -4.04 -16.75
C GLY A 214 -16.26 -4.36 -17.21
N PRO A 215 -17.33 -3.86 -16.58
CA PRO A 215 -17.41 -3.05 -15.36
C PRO A 215 -17.08 -3.83 -14.07
N ASP A 216 -17.07 -3.13 -12.95
CA ASP A 216 -16.81 -3.68 -11.63
C ASP A 216 -15.42 -4.35 -11.55
N TYR A 217 -15.38 -5.60 -11.09
CA TYR A 217 -14.16 -6.43 -10.99
C TYR A 217 -13.99 -7.38 -12.17
N ARG A 218 -14.80 -7.23 -13.23
CA ARG A 218 -14.69 -8.10 -14.42
C ARG A 218 -13.43 -7.81 -15.22
N LEU A 219 -12.86 -8.89 -15.74
CA LEU A 219 -11.67 -8.82 -16.62
C LEU A 219 -12.10 -8.90 -18.11
N PRO A 220 -11.37 -8.24 -19.01
CA PRO A 220 -10.25 -7.31 -18.76
C PRO A 220 -10.71 -6.08 -17.96
N GLY A 221 -9.88 -5.61 -17.02
CA GLY A 221 -10.24 -4.47 -16.18
C GLY A 221 -9.50 -4.45 -14.84
N LEU A 222 -10.03 -3.72 -13.86
CA LEU A 222 -9.46 -3.52 -12.52
C LEU A 222 -10.00 -4.58 -11.53
N PRO A 223 -9.16 -5.57 -11.13
CA PRO A 223 -9.61 -6.70 -10.29
C PRO A 223 -9.65 -6.42 -8.79
N HIS A 224 -9.15 -5.27 -8.34
CA HIS A 224 -9.05 -4.92 -6.92
C HIS A 224 -9.45 -3.46 -6.67
N ARG A 225 -9.26 -2.95 -5.45
CA ARG A 225 -9.47 -1.55 -5.07
C ARG A 225 -8.47 -0.63 -5.78
N THR A 226 -8.83 0.65 -5.90
CA THR A 226 -7.96 1.68 -6.48
C THR A 226 -6.81 2.06 -5.54
N GLY A 227 -6.98 1.89 -4.22
CA GLY A 227 -5.92 2.19 -3.26
C GLY A 227 -6.33 1.92 -1.81
N HIS A 228 -5.39 2.16 -0.91
CA HIS A 228 -5.55 1.96 0.53
C HIS A 228 -4.84 3.06 1.33
N GLY A 229 -5.26 3.27 2.56
CA GLY A 229 -4.53 4.08 3.52
C GLY A 229 -3.15 3.48 3.78
N ILE A 230 -2.16 4.32 4.06
CA ILE A 230 -0.77 3.90 4.34
C ILE A 230 -0.14 4.78 5.40
N GLY A 231 0.73 4.20 6.22
CA GLY A 231 1.46 4.90 7.28
C GLY A 231 2.38 3.96 8.03
N LEU A 232 2.10 3.72 9.31
CA LEU A 232 2.81 2.75 10.16
C LEU A 232 2.51 1.29 9.77
N SER A 233 1.37 1.04 9.12
CA SER A 233 1.10 -0.21 8.43
C SER A 233 1.05 0.06 6.92
N ILE A 234 1.39 -0.96 6.12
CA ILE A 234 1.31 -0.85 4.67
C ILE A 234 -0.15 -0.63 4.22
N HIS A 235 -1.08 -1.36 4.82
CA HIS A 235 -2.51 -1.14 4.66
C HIS A 235 -3.09 -0.59 5.95
N GLU A 236 -3.67 0.61 5.87
CA GLU A 236 -4.42 1.27 6.93
C GLU A 236 -5.83 1.62 6.43
N SER A 237 -6.77 1.81 7.36
CA SER A 237 -8.04 2.46 7.05
C SER A 237 -7.79 3.94 6.63
N ALA A 238 -8.56 4.55 5.71
CA ALA A 238 -9.64 4.00 4.92
C ALA A 238 -9.14 3.40 3.59
N TYR A 239 -10.08 2.90 2.75
CA TYR A 239 -9.74 2.27 1.48
C TYR A 239 -10.43 2.97 0.32
N LEU A 240 -9.70 3.24 -0.76
CA LEU A 240 -10.27 3.75 -2.00
C LEU A 240 -10.95 2.59 -2.74
N VAL A 241 -12.16 2.27 -2.31
CA VAL A 241 -12.94 1.10 -2.77
C VAL A 241 -14.43 1.37 -2.65
N ARG A 242 -15.21 0.75 -3.51
CA ARG A 242 -16.67 0.79 -3.44
C ARG A 242 -17.19 0.39 -2.05
N GLY A 243 -18.07 1.20 -1.48
CA GLY A 243 -18.71 1.01 -0.18
C GLY A 243 -17.98 1.68 0.97
N ASP A 244 -16.75 2.16 0.79
CA ASP A 244 -16.07 2.98 1.80
C ASP A 244 -16.48 4.45 1.63
N ARG A 245 -17.37 4.91 2.53
CA ARG A 245 -17.91 6.27 2.52
C ARG A 245 -17.15 7.24 3.41
N THR A 246 -15.98 6.85 3.91
CA THR A 246 -15.13 7.72 4.71
C THR A 246 -14.78 8.97 3.88
N PRO A 247 -15.11 10.17 4.38
CA PRO A 247 -14.75 11.41 3.69
C PRO A 247 -13.26 11.65 3.82
N LEU A 248 -12.62 12.02 2.71
CA LEU A 248 -11.21 12.42 2.71
C LEU A 248 -11.01 13.66 3.57
N ALA A 249 -9.93 13.68 4.36
CA ALA A 249 -9.55 14.81 5.21
C ALA A 249 -8.07 15.15 5.06
N PRO A 250 -7.66 16.42 5.24
CA PRO A 250 -6.25 16.82 5.21
C PRO A 250 -5.40 15.98 6.17
N GLY A 251 -4.24 15.52 5.71
CA GLY A 251 -3.35 14.61 6.43
C GLY A 251 -3.57 13.12 6.15
N MET A 252 -4.68 12.71 5.53
CA MET A 252 -4.85 11.34 5.07
C MET A 252 -3.86 11.03 3.94
N CYS A 253 -3.32 9.80 3.95
CA CYS A 253 -2.37 9.31 2.95
C CYS A 253 -2.85 8.01 2.34
N PHE A 254 -2.75 7.89 1.02
CA PHE A 254 -3.23 6.74 0.27
C PHE A 254 -2.23 6.26 -0.78
N SER A 255 -2.21 4.95 -1.04
CA SER A 255 -1.78 4.46 -2.35
C SER A 255 -2.80 4.86 -3.40
N ASN A 256 -2.33 5.00 -4.64
CA ASN A 256 -3.17 5.17 -5.83
C ASN A 256 -2.59 4.23 -6.88
N GLU A 257 -3.20 3.05 -6.97
CA GLU A 257 -2.66 1.86 -7.62
C GLU A 257 -3.69 1.13 -8.49
N PRO A 258 -4.48 1.81 -9.32
CA PRO A 258 -5.35 1.06 -10.21
C PRO A 258 -4.52 0.09 -11.05
N MET A 259 -5.15 -0.99 -11.50
CA MET A 259 -4.49 -2.01 -12.31
C MET A 259 -5.39 -2.41 -13.47
N ILE A 260 -4.80 -2.58 -14.63
CA ILE A 260 -5.48 -3.20 -15.77
C ILE A 260 -4.91 -4.59 -16.01
N VAL A 261 -5.76 -5.60 -15.88
CA VAL A 261 -5.41 -6.98 -16.21
C VAL A 261 -5.96 -7.34 -17.58
N MET A 262 -5.06 -7.76 -18.48
CA MET A 262 -5.37 -8.37 -19.76
C MET A 262 -5.17 -9.89 -19.60
N PRO A 263 -6.25 -10.68 -19.41
CA PRO A 263 -6.16 -12.08 -19.02
C PRO A 263 -5.22 -12.89 -19.92
N ASP A 264 -4.42 -13.75 -19.31
CA ASP A 264 -3.45 -14.63 -19.96
C ASP A 264 -2.33 -13.94 -20.77
N ARG A 265 -2.23 -12.61 -20.70
CA ARG A 265 -1.24 -11.83 -21.45
C ARG A 265 -0.34 -11.02 -20.56
N PHE A 266 -0.82 -9.93 -20.00
CA PHE A 266 -0.07 -9.05 -19.10
C PHE A 266 -1.01 -8.20 -18.25
N GLY A 267 -0.47 -7.59 -17.21
CA GLY A 267 -1.12 -6.52 -16.43
C GLY A 267 -0.23 -5.31 -16.33
N VAL A 268 -0.85 -4.17 -16.09
CA VAL A 268 -0.17 -2.89 -15.83
C VAL A 268 -0.70 -2.34 -14.52
N ARG A 269 0.17 -2.01 -13.57
CA ARG A 269 -0.12 -1.26 -12.36
C ARG A 269 0.89 -0.15 -12.24
N LEU A 270 0.41 1.08 -12.06
CA LEU A 270 1.22 2.24 -11.69
C LEU A 270 0.79 2.65 -10.29
N GLU A 271 1.72 2.72 -9.38
CA GLU A 271 1.41 3.05 -8.00
C GLU A 271 2.33 4.16 -7.50
N ASP A 272 1.69 5.19 -7.07
CA ASP A 272 2.29 6.28 -6.32
C ASP A 272 1.39 6.66 -5.15
N HIS A 273 1.95 7.38 -4.19
CA HIS A 273 1.19 7.81 -3.02
C HIS A 273 0.91 9.30 -3.07
N PHE A 274 -0.27 9.64 -2.61
CA PHE A 274 -0.64 11.03 -2.35
C PHE A 274 -1.05 11.24 -0.88
N HIS A 275 -0.99 12.46 -0.43
CA HIS A 275 -1.67 12.91 0.79
C HIS A 275 -2.69 13.99 0.46
N VAL A 276 -3.74 14.03 1.26
CA VAL A 276 -4.78 15.05 1.15
C VAL A 276 -4.31 16.32 1.83
N THR A 277 -4.45 17.46 1.13
CA THR A 277 -4.21 18.81 1.64
C THR A 277 -5.52 19.57 1.76
N GLU A 278 -5.53 20.80 2.25
CA GLU A 278 -6.72 21.65 2.28
C GLU A 278 -7.29 21.95 0.87
N GLU A 279 -6.45 21.91 -0.15
CA GLU A 279 -6.80 22.28 -1.52
C GLU A 279 -7.12 21.06 -2.42
N GLY A 280 -6.70 19.86 -2.02
CA GLY A 280 -6.84 18.61 -2.80
C GLY A 280 -5.73 17.62 -2.51
N ALA A 281 -5.43 16.72 -3.44
CA ALA A 281 -4.34 15.76 -3.30
C ALA A 281 -2.98 16.37 -3.68
N ALA A 282 -1.92 15.88 -3.03
CA ALA A 282 -0.53 16.20 -3.39
C ALA A 282 0.29 14.90 -3.42
N TRP A 283 1.00 14.67 -4.52
CA TRP A 283 1.89 13.52 -4.67
C TRP A 283 3.08 13.59 -3.71
N PHE A 284 3.49 12.45 -3.17
CA PHE A 284 4.76 12.34 -2.42
C PHE A 284 5.95 12.34 -3.35
N THR A 285 5.84 11.61 -4.46
CA THR A 285 6.86 11.46 -5.50
C THR A 285 6.22 11.74 -6.87
N ARG A 286 7.05 11.95 -7.88
CA ARG A 286 6.55 12.16 -9.23
C ARG A 286 6.07 10.82 -9.82
N PRO A 287 4.82 10.71 -10.30
CA PRO A 287 4.34 9.55 -11.01
C PRO A 287 5.15 9.25 -12.28
N SER A 288 5.01 8.00 -12.76
CA SER A 288 5.65 7.55 -13.99
C SER A 288 5.19 8.38 -15.19
N PRO A 289 6.10 9.03 -15.94
CA PRO A 289 5.68 9.93 -17.03
C PRO A 289 5.33 9.19 -18.33
N SER A 290 5.94 8.03 -18.59
CA SER A 290 5.66 7.22 -19.77
C SER A 290 6.19 5.80 -19.61
N ILE A 291 5.69 4.88 -20.43
CA ILE A 291 6.15 3.48 -20.48
C ILE A 291 7.64 3.37 -20.86
N ASP A 292 8.15 4.31 -21.68
CA ASP A 292 9.55 4.31 -22.17
C ASP A 292 10.51 5.01 -21.19
N ALA A 293 9.98 5.87 -20.33
CA ALA A 293 10.76 6.60 -19.34
C ALA A 293 10.06 6.54 -17.95
N PRO A 294 9.95 5.35 -17.35
CA PRO A 294 9.13 5.13 -16.16
C PRO A 294 9.60 5.88 -14.91
N PHE A 295 10.80 6.45 -14.96
CA PHE A 295 11.41 7.20 -13.85
C PHE A 295 11.65 8.69 -14.15
N GLY A 296 11.34 9.16 -15.35
CA GLY A 296 11.57 10.56 -15.81
C GLY A 296 13.00 10.86 -16.21
#